data_e4b92b6a8c567d377333b1a3ecb2a9ea
#
_entry.id   e4b92b6a8c567d377333b1a3ecb2a9ea
#
_cell.length_a   1.000
_cell.length_b   1.000
_cell.length_c   1.000
_cell.angle_alpha   90.00
_cell.angle_beta   90.00
_cell.angle_gamma   90.00
#
_symmetry.space_group_name_H-M   'P 1'
#
loop_
_entity.id
_entity.type
_entity.pdbx_description
1 polymer ?
#
loop_
_entity_poly.entity_id
_entity_poly.type
_entity_poly.pdbx_seq_one_letter_code
_entity_poly.pdbx_strand_id
1 'polypeptide(L)' 'MKKRRVYVTMNVQVSPDGIVRPKSMIWEDGEEYEVDRVKRIVPVENGTRYTLMIGGRENYFYEQSDRSWYTDVPMIANY' A
#
# COMPACT_ATOMS: atom_id res chain seq x y z
N MET A 1 -8.46 5.96 -18.41
CA MET A 1 -9.23 5.66 -17.20
C MET A 1 -8.69 6.46 -16.02
N LYS A 2 -9.59 7.10 -15.29
CA LYS A 2 -9.17 7.86 -14.13
C LYS A 2 -8.95 6.95 -12.94
N LYS A 3 -8.03 7.35 -12.09
CA LYS A 3 -7.75 6.65 -10.83
C LYS A 3 -8.01 7.57 -9.67
N ARG A 4 -8.48 7.00 -8.58
CA ARG A 4 -8.67 7.73 -7.33
C ARG A 4 -7.60 7.31 -6.35
N ARG A 5 -6.96 8.29 -5.73
CA ARG A 5 -5.96 8.01 -4.71
C ARG A 5 -6.67 7.80 -3.39
N VAL A 6 -6.37 6.69 -2.75
CA VAL A 6 -6.93 6.33 -1.45
C VAL A 6 -5.79 6.24 -0.46
N TYR A 7 -5.86 7.06 0.59
CA TYR A 7 -4.87 7.00 1.67
C TYR A 7 -5.27 5.93 2.66
N VAL A 8 -4.29 5.14 3.08
CA VAL A 8 -4.52 4.03 4.00
C VAL A 8 -3.58 4.16 5.18
N THR A 9 -3.93 3.47 6.27
CA THR A 9 -3.03 3.31 7.41
C THR A 9 -2.31 1.99 7.24
N MET A 10 -0.98 2.04 7.15
CA MET A 10 -0.19 0.82 6.98
C MET A 10 0.50 0.51 8.29
N ASN A 11 0.25 -0.66 8.83
CA ASN A 11 0.95 -1.16 10.01
C ASN A 11 2.21 -1.85 9.52
N VAL A 12 3.36 -1.37 9.98
CA VAL A 12 4.64 -1.88 9.51
C VAL A 12 5.45 -2.39 10.66
N GLN A 13 6.33 -3.34 10.36
CA GLN A 13 7.35 -3.81 11.28
C GLN A 13 8.69 -3.39 10.70
N VAL A 14 9.53 -2.77 11.53
CA VAL A 14 10.86 -2.36 11.11
C VAL A 14 11.87 -3.27 11.80
N SER A 15 12.68 -3.97 11.01
CA SER A 15 13.70 -4.84 11.55
C SER A 15 14.92 -4.01 12.01
N PRO A 16 15.82 -4.61 12.83
CA PRO A 16 17.00 -3.87 13.31
C PRO A 16 17.88 -3.31 12.20
N ASP A 17 17.87 -3.91 11.02
CA ASP A 17 18.65 -3.43 9.88
C ASP A 17 17.91 -2.36 9.08
N GLY A 18 16.74 -1.89 9.56
CA GLY A 18 16.01 -0.81 8.93
C GLY A 18 15.07 -1.23 7.82
N ILE A 19 14.88 -2.52 7.61
CA ILE A 19 13.96 -2.99 6.58
C ILE A 19 12.53 -2.85 7.08
N VAL A 20 11.70 -2.16 6.28
CA VAL A 20 10.29 -1.92 6.59
C VAL A 20 9.46 -3.03 5.95
N ARG A 21 8.66 -3.72 6.77
CA ARG A 21 7.78 -4.79 6.29
C ARG A 21 6.33 -4.45 6.61
N PRO A 22 5.52 -4.14 5.60
CA PRO A 22 4.08 -3.96 5.82
C PRO A 22 3.43 -5.25 6.31
N LYS A 23 2.62 -5.15 7.36
CA LYS A 23 1.97 -6.30 7.98
C LYS A 23 0.48 -6.31 7.76
N SER A 24 -0.16 -5.16 7.87
CA SER A 24 -1.59 -5.03 7.63
C SER A 24 -1.90 -3.62 7.17
N MET A 25 -3.06 -3.47 6.60
CA MET A 25 -3.49 -2.20 6.04
C MET A 25 -4.92 -1.94 6.47
N ILE A 26 -5.19 -0.71 6.91
CA ILE A 26 -6.54 -0.29 7.27
C ILE A 26 -7.05 0.60 6.15
N TRP A 27 -8.13 0.17 5.53
CA TRP A 27 -8.75 0.87 4.42
C TRP A 27 -9.53 2.09 4.93
N GLU A 28 -9.93 2.96 4.02
CA GLU A 28 -10.64 4.18 4.38
C GLU A 28 -11.97 3.93 5.10
N ASP A 29 -12.55 2.73 4.93
CA ASP A 29 -13.79 2.35 5.62
C ASP A 29 -13.54 1.75 7.00
N GLY A 30 -12.30 1.67 7.43
CA GLY A 30 -11.93 1.11 8.72
C GLY A 30 -11.68 -0.39 8.73
N GLU A 31 -11.89 -1.07 7.62
CA GLU A 31 -11.61 -2.49 7.54
C GLU A 31 -10.12 -2.75 7.46
N GLU A 32 -9.66 -3.76 8.19
CA GLU A 32 -8.25 -4.12 8.22
C GLU A 32 -8.02 -5.37 7.38
N TYR A 33 -6.97 -5.33 6.56
CA TYR A 33 -6.58 -6.44 5.70
C TYR A 33 -5.13 -6.80 5.98
N GLU A 34 -4.87 -8.10 6.16
CA GLU A 34 -3.51 -8.56 6.37
C GLU A 34 -2.75 -8.63 5.06
N VAL A 35 -1.47 -8.27 5.12
CA VAL A 35 -0.57 -8.43 3.99
C VAL A 35 -0.02 -9.85 4.04
N ASP A 36 -0.33 -10.64 3.01
CA ASP A 36 0.13 -12.03 2.95
C ASP A 36 1.64 -12.09 2.76
N ARG A 37 2.15 -11.26 1.87
CA ARG A 37 3.60 -11.11 1.71
C ARG A 37 3.91 -9.86 0.89
N VAL A 38 5.16 -9.40 1.02
CA VAL A 38 5.69 -8.32 0.20
C VAL A 38 6.41 -8.97 -0.98
N LYS A 39 5.94 -8.69 -2.18
CA LYS A 39 6.47 -9.32 -3.37
C LYS A 39 7.62 -8.53 -3.97
N ARG A 40 7.55 -7.21 -3.92
CA ARG A 40 8.56 -6.35 -4.53
C ARG A 40 8.57 -4.98 -3.86
N ILE A 41 9.74 -4.40 -3.76
CA ILE A 41 9.93 -3.04 -3.25
C ILE A 41 10.78 -2.31 -4.27
N VAL A 42 10.26 -1.21 -4.80
CA VAL A 42 10.93 -0.45 -5.87
C VAL A 42 10.93 1.03 -5.51
N PRO A 43 12.10 1.69 -5.52
CA PRO A 43 12.11 3.13 -5.34
C PRO A 43 11.43 3.81 -6.53
N VAL A 44 10.68 4.86 -6.23
CA VAL A 44 10.01 5.67 -7.24
C VAL A 44 10.26 7.13 -6.90
N GLU A 45 9.83 8.02 -7.78
CA GLU A 45 9.92 9.44 -7.49
C GLU A 45 9.08 9.77 -6.28
N ASN A 46 9.65 10.47 -5.32
CA ASN A 46 9.00 10.89 -4.08
C ASN A 46 8.61 9.77 -3.11
N GLY A 47 9.21 8.59 -3.24
CA GLY A 47 8.91 7.54 -2.27
C GLY A 47 9.30 6.14 -2.73
N THR A 48 8.50 5.18 -2.29
CA THR A 48 8.76 3.77 -2.55
C THR A 48 7.46 3.07 -2.91
N ARG A 49 7.49 2.25 -3.94
CA ARG A 49 6.35 1.43 -4.31
C ARG A 49 6.53 0.02 -3.78
N TYR A 50 5.50 -0.48 -3.12
CA TYR A 50 5.46 -1.84 -2.61
C TYR A 50 4.43 -2.64 -3.39
N THR A 51 4.81 -3.81 -3.87
CA THR A 51 3.86 -4.76 -4.42
C THR A 51 3.51 -5.73 -3.31
N LEU A 52 2.28 -5.67 -2.84
CA LEU A 52 1.81 -6.45 -1.71
C LEU A 52 0.78 -7.47 -2.18
N MET A 53 0.89 -8.69 -1.64
CA MET A 53 -0.13 -9.70 -1.85
C MET A 53 -1.15 -9.59 -0.71
N ILE A 54 -2.38 -9.32 -1.07
CA ILE A 54 -3.49 -9.22 -0.10
C ILE A 54 -4.66 -10.00 -0.66
N GLY A 55 -5.09 -11.02 0.08
CA GLY A 55 -6.20 -11.85 -0.36
C GLY A 55 -5.93 -12.56 -1.67
N GLY A 56 -4.68 -12.94 -1.91
CA GLY A 56 -4.31 -13.63 -3.13
C GLY A 56 -4.15 -12.75 -4.36
N ARG A 57 -4.23 -11.44 -4.20
CA ARG A 57 -4.10 -10.49 -5.31
C ARG A 57 -2.93 -9.55 -5.10
N GLU A 58 -2.27 -9.18 -6.20
CA GLU A 58 -1.23 -8.17 -6.17
C GLU A 58 -1.86 -6.79 -6.11
N ASN A 59 -1.32 -5.97 -5.23
CA ASN A 59 -1.74 -4.58 -5.09
C ASN A 59 -0.51 -3.70 -4.98
N TYR A 60 -0.57 -2.51 -5.55
CA TYR A 60 0.52 -1.55 -5.46
C TYR A 60 0.19 -0.50 -4.41
N PHE A 61 1.08 -0.35 -3.44
CA PHE A 61 0.97 0.68 -2.42
C PHE A 61 2.21 1.54 -2.45
N TYR A 62 2.05 2.82 -2.16
CA TYR A 62 3.13 3.79 -2.22
C TYR A 62 3.32 4.41 -0.86
N GLU A 63 4.56 4.38 -0.39
CA GLU A 63 4.95 5.13 0.80
C GLU A 63 5.62 6.40 0.34
N GLN A 64 5.08 7.55 0.73
CA GLN A 64 5.65 8.85 0.39
C GLN A 64 6.75 9.22 1.38
N SER A 65 7.53 10.24 1.06
CA SER A 65 8.62 10.67 1.92
C SER A 65 8.16 11.15 3.28
N ASP A 66 6.91 11.57 3.42
CA ASP A 66 6.33 11.97 4.70
C ASP A 66 5.75 10.80 5.49
N ARG A 67 5.99 9.58 5.02
CA ARG A 67 5.52 8.33 5.63
C ARG A 67 4.05 8.05 5.46
N SER A 68 3.31 8.83 4.68
CA SER A 68 1.94 8.49 4.34
C SER A 68 1.90 7.40 3.27
N TRP A 69 0.86 6.57 3.31
CA TRP A 69 0.70 5.47 2.38
C TRP A 69 -0.57 5.67 1.57
N TYR A 70 -0.50 5.34 0.28
CA TYR A 70 -1.68 5.40 -0.55
C TYR A 70 -1.64 4.31 -1.62
N THR A 71 -2.79 4.07 -2.21
CA THR A 71 -2.92 3.25 -3.41
C THR A 71 -3.85 3.95 -4.37
N ASP A 72 -3.67 3.69 -5.66
CA ASP A 72 -4.56 4.23 -6.67
C ASP A 72 -5.53 3.14 -7.09
N VAL A 73 -6.82 3.46 -7.06
CA VAL A 73 -7.86 2.53 -7.46
C VAL A 73 -8.58 3.06 -8.69
N PRO A 74 -9.02 2.20 -9.60
CA PRO A 74 -9.76 2.67 -10.75
C PRO A 74 -11.05 3.34 -10.32
N MET A 75 -11.37 4.47 -10.96
CA MET A 75 -12.67 5.09 -10.78
C MET A 75 -13.59 4.49 -11.81
N ILE A 76 -14.60 3.80 -11.33
CA ILE A 76 -15.61 3.23 -12.19
C ILE A 76 -16.69 4.26 -12.34
N ALA A 77 -16.86 4.74 -13.56
CA ALA A 77 -17.95 5.65 -13.83
C ALA A 77 -19.25 4.84 -13.78
N ASN A 78 -20.11 5.24 -12.88
CA ASN A 78 -21.28 4.52 -12.71
C ASN A 78 -22.41 5.18 -13.28
N TYR A 79 -22.67 4.77 -14.33
CA TYR A 79 -23.98 4.80 -14.61
C TYR A 79 -24.94 5.54 -14.04
#